data_094160acf7c28a8c41a693612bdec655
#
_entry.id   094160acf7c28a8c41a693612bdec655
#
_cell.length_a   1.000
_cell.length_b   1.000
_cell.length_c   1.000
_cell.angle_alpha   90.00
_cell.angle_beta   90.00
_cell.angle_gamma   90.00
#
_symmetry.space_group_name_H-M   'P 1'
#
loop_
_entity.id
_entity.type
_entity.pdbx_description
1 polymer ?
#
loop_
_entity_poly.entity_id
_entity_poly.type
_entity_poly.pdbx_seq_one_letter_code
_entity_poly.pdbx_strand_id
1 'polypeptide(L)'
;MTEREICLMYREAKKQNTQLQVLAELNDVSRNEIIRVLVKNGEKMPSRVINQLYKRLDVLEAQISKREKEYREIVRALNGSGKDRR
;
A
#
# COMPACT_ATOMS: atom_id res chain seq x y z
N MET A 1 -3.86 -9.45 -18.14
CA MET A 1 -2.57 -8.99 -18.74
C MET A 1 -1.40 -9.58 -17.99
N THR A 2 -0.32 -9.85 -18.67
CA THR A 2 0.92 -10.27 -18.02
C THR A 2 1.64 -9.06 -17.41
N GLU A 3 2.55 -9.30 -16.47
CA GLU A 3 3.37 -8.23 -15.89
C GLU A 3 4.19 -7.51 -16.97
N ARG A 4 4.68 -8.25 -17.94
CA ARG A 4 5.44 -7.71 -19.07
C ARG A 4 4.61 -6.73 -19.90
N GLU A 5 3.35 -7.08 -20.18
CA GLU A 5 2.43 -6.21 -20.91
C GLU A 5 2.13 -4.93 -20.13
N ILE A 6 1.92 -5.06 -18.83
CA ILE A 6 1.69 -3.92 -17.94
C ILE A 6 2.90 -2.97 -17.98
N CYS A 7 4.11 -3.49 -17.86
CA CYS A 7 5.33 -2.69 -17.92
C CYS A 7 5.47 -1.98 -19.26
N LEU A 8 5.21 -2.69 -20.35
CA LEU A 8 5.33 -2.14 -21.71
C LEU A 8 4.34 -1.00 -21.92
N MET A 9 3.08 -1.17 -21.55
CA MET A 9 2.05 -0.15 -21.66
C MET A 9 2.37 1.07 -20.81
N TYR A 10 2.96 0.86 -19.64
CA TYR A 10 3.37 1.94 -18.76
C TYR A 10 4.50 2.76 -19.39
N ARG A 11 5.53 2.10 -19.93
CA ARG A 11 6.66 2.78 -20.58
C ARG A 11 6.24 3.61 -21.78
N GLU A 12 5.30 3.11 -22.57
CA GLU A 12 4.84 3.77 -23.79
C GLU A 12 3.86 4.92 -23.52
N ALA A 13 3.35 5.03 -22.30
CA ALA A 13 2.37 6.04 -21.97
C ALA A 13 3.00 7.43 -21.87
N LYS A 14 2.32 8.43 -22.46
CA LYS A 14 2.75 9.82 -22.37
C LYS A 14 2.53 10.39 -20.98
N LYS A 15 1.44 9.99 -20.31
CA LYS A 15 1.10 10.39 -18.94
C LYS A 15 1.09 9.17 -18.05
N GLN A 16 2.22 8.85 -17.47
CA GLN A 16 2.39 7.63 -16.68
C GLN A 16 1.47 7.58 -15.46
N ASN A 17 1.25 8.71 -14.81
CA ASN A 17 0.37 8.76 -13.64
C ASN A 17 -1.08 8.37 -14.01
N THR A 18 -1.57 8.86 -15.13
CA THR A 18 -2.90 8.49 -15.65
C THR A 18 -2.95 7.02 -16.06
N GLN A 19 -1.87 6.54 -16.65
CA GLN A 19 -1.78 5.15 -17.11
C GLN A 19 -1.86 4.15 -15.95
N LEU A 20 -1.40 4.51 -14.77
CA LEU A 20 -1.53 3.66 -13.59
C LEU A 20 -2.99 3.34 -13.31
N GLN A 21 -3.86 4.34 -13.40
CA GLN A 21 -5.29 4.14 -13.20
C GLN A 21 -5.92 3.29 -14.31
N VAL A 22 -5.55 3.56 -15.56
CA VAL A 22 -6.04 2.78 -16.71
C VAL A 22 -5.65 1.31 -16.57
N LEU A 23 -4.40 1.03 -16.22
CA LEU A 23 -3.93 -0.34 -16.02
C LEU A 23 -4.64 -1.04 -14.87
N ALA A 24 -4.91 -0.31 -13.79
CA ALA A 24 -5.66 -0.85 -12.66
C ALA A 24 -7.06 -1.29 -13.09
N GLU A 25 -7.76 -0.45 -13.83
CA GLU A 25 -9.10 -0.76 -14.34
C GLU A 25 -9.09 -1.92 -15.32
N LEU A 26 -8.13 -1.96 -16.25
CA LEU A 26 -8.01 -3.03 -17.24
C LEU A 26 -7.74 -4.40 -16.59
N ASN A 27 -7.04 -4.42 -15.48
CA ASN A 27 -6.69 -5.66 -14.79
C ASN A 27 -7.58 -5.97 -13.59
N ASP A 28 -8.57 -5.13 -13.33
CA ASP A 28 -9.48 -5.26 -12.19
C ASP A 28 -8.74 -5.40 -10.86
N VAL A 29 -7.76 -4.56 -10.65
CA VAL A 29 -6.94 -4.50 -9.44
C VAL A 29 -6.81 -3.05 -8.97
N SER A 30 -6.26 -2.85 -7.78
CA SER A 30 -6.02 -1.51 -7.27
C SER A 30 -4.83 -0.86 -7.97
N ARG A 31 -4.80 0.47 -7.94
CA ARG A 31 -3.67 1.25 -8.45
C ARG A 31 -2.36 0.86 -7.75
N ASN A 32 -2.42 0.60 -6.45
CA ASN A 32 -1.26 0.19 -5.68
C ASN A 32 -0.72 -1.15 -6.14
N GLU A 33 -1.58 -2.06 -6.55
CA GLU A 33 -1.15 -3.36 -7.09
C GLU A 33 -0.39 -3.19 -8.41
N ILE A 34 -0.82 -2.28 -9.27
CA ILE A 34 -0.11 -1.96 -10.51
C ILE A 34 1.26 -1.35 -10.20
N ILE A 35 1.33 -0.42 -9.26
CA ILE A 35 2.59 0.19 -8.84
C ILE A 35 3.54 -0.88 -8.31
N ARG A 36 3.04 -1.82 -7.51
CA ARG A 36 3.83 -2.92 -6.98
C ARG A 36 4.44 -3.78 -8.09
N VAL A 37 3.64 -4.13 -9.10
CA VAL A 37 4.11 -4.90 -10.25
C VAL A 37 5.22 -4.16 -10.99
N LEU A 38 5.02 -2.87 -11.26
CA LEU A 38 5.99 -2.05 -11.98
C LEU A 38 7.31 -1.91 -11.21
N VAL A 39 7.25 -1.62 -9.93
CA VAL A 39 8.44 -1.48 -9.08
C VAL A 39 9.19 -2.81 -8.99
N LYS A 40 8.48 -3.91 -8.83
CA LYS A 40 9.05 -5.25 -8.80
C LYS A 40 9.85 -5.55 -10.07
N ASN A 41 9.39 -5.04 -11.20
CA ASN A 41 10.04 -5.23 -12.50
C ASN A 41 11.06 -4.14 -12.85
N GLY A 42 11.41 -3.29 -11.90
CA GLY A 42 12.44 -2.27 -12.07
C GLY A 42 12.02 -1.01 -12.80
N GLU A 43 10.72 -0.79 -12.97
CA GLU A 43 10.21 0.42 -13.59
C GLU A 43 10.31 1.62 -12.64
N LYS A 44 10.64 2.78 -13.18
CA LYS A 44 10.76 4.03 -12.42
C LYS A 44 9.39 4.70 -12.31
N MET A 45 9.06 5.15 -11.10
CA MET A 45 7.84 5.89 -10.85
C MET A 45 8.10 7.40 -10.93
N PRO A 46 7.11 8.21 -11.40
CA PRO A 46 7.23 9.66 -11.33
C PRO A 46 7.39 10.12 -9.88
N SER A 47 8.16 11.19 -9.66
CA SER A 47 8.42 11.72 -8.31
C SER A 47 7.14 12.04 -7.55
N ARG A 48 6.13 12.55 -8.24
CA ARG A 48 4.83 12.84 -7.65
C ARG A 48 4.17 11.59 -7.06
N VAL A 49 4.25 10.47 -7.79
CA VAL A 49 3.70 9.18 -7.34
C VAL A 49 4.47 8.68 -6.12
N ILE A 50 5.79 8.75 -6.17
CA ILE A 50 6.66 8.34 -5.06
C ILE A 50 6.32 9.14 -3.80
N ASN A 51 6.18 10.46 -3.92
CA ASN A 51 5.84 11.31 -2.79
C ASN A 51 4.46 10.98 -2.20
N GLN A 52 3.48 10.67 -3.05
CA GLN A 52 2.16 10.25 -2.61
C GLN A 52 2.23 8.93 -1.83
N LEU A 53 3.06 7.99 -2.28
CA LEU A 53 3.25 6.70 -1.61
C LEU A 53 3.89 6.88 -0.25
N TYR A 54 4.91 7.74 -0.12
CA TYR A 54 5.53 8.03 1.17
C TYR A 54 4.55 8.65 2.15
N LYS A 55 3.74 9.60 1.71
CA LYS A 55 2.70 10.20 2.56
C LYS A 55 1.70 9.14 3.03
N ARG A 56 1.32 8.22 2.16
CA ARG A 56 0.40 7.14 2.50
C ARG A 56 1.02 6.19 3.51
N LEU A 57 2.30 5.87 3.36
CA LEU A 57 3.03 5.03 4.31
C LEU A 57 3.06 5.66 5.70
N ASP A 58 3.33 6.97 5.79
CA ASP A 58 3.33 7.69 7.06
C ASP A 58 1.98 7.59 7.77
N VAL A 59 0.88 7.77 7.03
CA VAL A 59 -0.47 7.65 7.58
C VAL A 59 -0.73 6.22 8.07
N LEU A 60 -0.35 5.22 7.28
CA LEU A 60 -0.56 3.81 7.64
C LEU A 60 0.28 3.41 8.85
N GLU A 61 1.53 3.87 8.93
CA GLU A 61 2.39 3.63 10.09
C GLU A 61 1.80 4.22 11.36
N ALA A 62 1.27 5.45 11.28
CA ALA A 62 0.59 6.08 12.40
C ALA A 62 -0.63 5.29 12.86
N GLN A 63 -1.42 4.77 11.91
CA GLN A 63 -2.58 3.94 12.21
C GLN A 63 -2.19 2.61 12.86
N ILE A 64 -1.14 1.97 12.37
CA ILE A 64 -0.63 0.72 12.93
C ILE A 64 -0.16 0.93 14.35
N SER A 65 0.62 1.98 14.61
CA SER A 65 1.10 2.31 15.96
C SER A 65 -0.05 2.52 16.94
N LYS A 66 -1.08 3.24 16.51
CA LYS A 66 -2.28 3.46 17.32
C LYS A 66 -3.00 2.16 17.66
N ARG A 67 -3.17 1.28 16.66
CA ARG A 67 -3.83 -0.01 16.85
C ARG A 67 -3.03 -0.94 17.77
N GLU A 68 -1.72 -0.93 17.64
CA GLU A 68 -0.84 -1.71 18.51
C GLU A 68 -0.96 -1.26 19.96
N LYS A 69 -1.01 0.04 20.18
CA LYS A 69 -1.18 0.61 21.52
C LYS A 69 -2.51 0.18 22.12
N GLU A 70 -3.60 0.30 21.38
CA GLU A 70 -4.94 -0.14 21.81
C GLU A 70 -4.95 -1.63 22.12
N TYR A 71 -4.34 -2.44 21.28
CA TYR A 71 -4.23 -3.88 21.49
C TYR A 71 -3.52 -4.21 22.80
N ARG A 72 -2.40 -3.56 23.07
CA ARG A 72 -1.63 -3.76 24.32
C ARG A 72 -2.47 -3.37 25.54
N GLU A 73 -3.21 -2.28 25.46
CA GLU A 73 -4.08 -1.82 26.57
C GLU A 73 -5.17 -2.85 26.86
N ILE A 74 -5.80 -3.41 25.81
CA ILE A 74 -6.84 -4.43 25.96
C ILE A 74 -6.25 -5.70 26.58
N VAL A 75 -5.11 -6.17 26.10
CA VAL A 75 -4.44 -7.36 26.63
C VAL A 75 -4.09 -7.17 28.11
N ARG A 76 -3.58 -5.98 28.46
CA ARG A 76 -3.24 -5.65 29.85
C ARG A 76 -4.46 -5.69 30.75
N ALA A 77 -5.58 -5.12 30.28
CA ALA A 77 -6.84 -5.12 31.03
C ALA A 77 -7.36 -6.54 31.24
N LEU A 78 -7.32 -7.37 30.20
CA LEU A 78 -7.73 -8.77 30.29
C LEU A 78 -6.86 -9.58 31.25
N ASN A 79 -5.54 -9.37 31.21
CA ASN A 79 -4.60 -10.03 32.12
C ASN A 79 -4.83 -9.61 33.56
N GLY A 80 -5.11 -8.34 33.80
CA GLY A 80 -5.48 -7.82 35.10
C GLY A 80 -6.75 -8.49 35.65
N SER A 81 -7.77 -8.59 34.82
CA SER A 81 -9.03 -9.26 35.18
C SER A 81 -8.81 -10.74 35.46
N GLY A 82 -7.95 -11.40 34.68
CA GLY A 82 -7.61 -12.79 34.89
C GLY A 82 -6.93 -13.05 36.23
N LYS A 83 -6.08 -12.14 36.67
CA LYS A 83 -5.42 -12.21 37.96
C LYS A 83 -6.38 -12.06 39.11
N ASP A 84 -7.36 -11.18 38.96
CA ASP A 84 -8.34 -10.90 39.99
C ASP A 84 -9.30 -12.08 40.24
N ARG A 85 -9.40 -13.00 39.30
CA ARG A 85 -10.24 -14.18 39.42
C ARG A 85 -9.61 -15.33 40.25
N ARG A 86 -8.36 -15.18 40.56
CA ARG A 86 -7.68 -16.13 41.40
C ARG A 86 -8.00 -15.86 42.89
#